data_b029b9faa0de94f51441c2499faff659
#
_entry.id   b029b9faa0de94f51441c2499faff659
#
_cell.length_a   1.000
_cell.length_b   1.000
_cell.length_c   1.000
_cell.angle_alpha   90.00
_cell.angle_beta   90.00
_cell.angle_gamma   90.00
#
_symmetry.space_group_name_H-M   'P 1'
#
loop_
_entity.id
_entity.type
_entity.pdbx_description
1 polymer ?
#
loop_
_entity_poly.entity_id
_entity_poly.type
_entity_poly.pdbx_seq_one_letter_code
_entity_poly.pdbx_strand_id
1 'polypeptide(L)'
;LVDNFCKEPKMKYDKLTIVGLPKKFKVYNVVDYLYPDGGQPENPDDMVYDFLPEECGDGEDAIVAYEYNESATGVEVVYEEASHSLTFSLSHWASDADVRIYTKIVNAVLKKHPRARLYAHYELLKVLTEDDEKKMIANRLSYVKRLLKTKEGFTMEGLFSDFTLKVAHLRPAPTVDIQALELRNMFVGMQWQAEEMTQ
;
A
#
# COMPACT_ATOMS: atom_id res chain seq x y z
N LEU A 1 -19.37 5.84 26.46
CA LEU A 1 -20.10 4.98 25.50
C LEU A 1 -19.68 5.30 24.07
N VAL A 2 -18.39 5.16 23.80
CA VAL A 2 -17.84 5.22 22.41
C VAL A 2 -16.58 4.39 22.48
N ASP A 3 -16.61 3.13 22.15
CA ASP A 3 -15.41 2.33 21.82
C ASP A 3 -15.82 0.95 21.31
N ASN A 4 -16.76 0.94 20.35
CA ASN A 4 -16.92 -0.21 19.46
C ASN A 4 -16.63 0.22 18.02
N PHE A 5 -15.49 0.87 17.79
CA PHE A 5 -14.89 0.84 16.47
C PHE A 5 -14.61 -0.63 16.18
N CYS A 6 -15.26 -1.17 15.18
CA CYS A 6 -14.94 -2.49 14.62
C CYS A 6 -13.43 -2.60 14.53
N LYS A 7 -12.81 -3.44 15.38
CA LYS A 7 -11.40 -3.73 15.24
C LYS A 7 -11.21 -4.21 13.81
N GLU A 8 -10.49 -3.41 13.02
CA GLU A 8 -10.16 -3.77 11.66
C GLU A 8 -9.58 -5.17 11.63
N PRO A 9 -10.10 -6.07 10.80
CA PRO A 9 -9.58 -7.41 10.75
C PRO A 9 -8.15 -7.35 10.23
N LYS A 10 -7.18 -7.73 11.04
CA LYS A 10 -5.78 -7.84 10.60
C LYS A 10 -5.74 -8.83 9.42
N MET A 11 -5.41 -8.34 8.25
CA MET A 11 -5.16 -9.18 7.09
C MET A 11 -3.70 -9.65 7.11
N LYS A 12 -3.44 -10.89 6.71
CA LYS A 12 -2.11 -11.52 6.81
C LYS A 12 -0.98 -10.69 6.18
N TYR A 13 -1.28 -9.94 5.14
CA TYR A 13 -0.29 -9.22 4.34
C TYR A 13 -0.36 -7.69 4.48
N ASP A 14 -1.10 -7.15 5.46
CA ASP A 14 -1.18 -5.69 5.65
C ASP A 14 0.13 -5.10 6.10
N LYS A 15 0.92 -5.89 6.82
CA LYS A 15 2.26 -5.52 7.28
C LYS A 15 3.23 -6.67 7.08
N LEU A 16 4.28 -6.42 6.31
CA LEU A 16 5.40 -7.34 6.11
C LEU A 16 6.68 -6.71 6.63
N THR A 17 7.57 -7.55 7.15
CA THR A 17 8.87 -7.09 7.64
C THR A 17 9.98 -7.95 7.05
N ILE A 18 10.99 -7.30 6.46
CA ILE A 18 12.24 -7.91 6.02
C ILE A 18 13.31 -7.60 7.06
N VAL A 19 13.94 -8.62 7.61
CA VAL A 19 15.02 -8.49 8.59
C VAL A 19 16.35 -9.00 8.05
N GLY A 20 17.46 -8.53 8.63
CA GLY A 20 18.80 -8.95 8.24
C GLY A 20 19.36 -8.17 7.04
N LEU A 21 18.94 -6.94 6.88
CA LEU A 21 19.49 -6.01 5.89
C LEU A 21 20.87 -5.49 6.31
N PRO A 22 21.70 -5.01 5.37
CA PRO A 22 23.01 -4.41 5.69
C PRO A 22 22.86 -3.16 6.57
N LYS A 23 23.82 -2.93 7.48
CA LYS A 23 23.88 -1.72 8.34
C LYS A 23 23.87 -0.38 7.58
N LYS A 24 24.30 -0.38 6.33
CA LYS A 24 24.33 0.82 5.46
C LYS A 24 23.13 0.89 4.50
N PHE A 25 22.12 0.07 4.74
CA PHE A 25 20.91 0.12 3.94
C PHE A 25 20.24 1.49 4.11
N LYS A 26 19.70 2.03 3.04
CA LYS A 26 18.88 3.23 3.02
C LYS A 26 17.54 2.89 2.40
N VAL A 27 16.46 3.46 2.89
CA VAL A 27 15.11 3.20 2.34
C VAL A 27 15.06 3.49 0.84
N TYR A 28 15.74 4.52 0.37
CA TYR A 28 15.83 4.88 -1.04
C TYR A 28 16.52 3.83 -1.94
N ASN A 29 17.28 2.88 -1.38
CA ASN A 29 17.78 1.76 -2.17
C ASN A 29 16.65 0.92 -2.80
N VAL A 30 15.45 0.98 -2.22
CA VAL A 30 14.25 0.33 -2.76
C VAL A 30 13.92 0.85 -4.16
N VAL A 31 14.08 2.15 -4.39
CA VAL A 31 13.89 2.81 -5.69
C VAL A 31 14.80 2.17 -6.75
N ASP A 32 16.11 2.07 -6.43
CA ASP A 32 17.11 1.47 -7.34
C ASP A 32 16.79 0.01 -7.65
N TYR A 33 16.09 -0.70 -6.75
CA TYR A 33 15.73 -2.10 -6.95
C TYR A 33 14.53 -2.29 -7.85
N LEU A 34 13.65 -1.31 -7.93
CA LEU A 34 12.53 -1.28 -8.88
C LEU A 34 13.00 -0.97 -10.30
N TYR A 35 14.12 -0.26 -10.42
CA TYR A 35 14.74 0.13 -11.69
C TYR A 35 16.16 -0.49 -11.79
N PRO A 36 16.28 -1.84 -11.92
CA PRO A 36 17.55 -2.57 -11.72
C PRO A 36 18.63 -2.29 -12.78
N ASP A 37 18.26 -1.69 -13.90
CA ASP A 37 19.21 -1.42 -15.01
C ASP A 37 19.89 -0.05 -14.91
N GLY A 38 19.79 0.62 -13.74
CA GLY A 38 20.38 1.95 -13.52
C GLY A 38 19.69 3.04 -14.36
N GLY A 39 18.65 2.68 -15.08
CA GLY A 39 17.85 3.57 -15.90
C GLY A 39 16.70 4.13 -15.07
N GLN A 40 16.90 5.30 -14.49
CA GLN A 40 15.77 6.23 -14.52
C GLN A 40 15.37 6.32 -15.99
N PRO A 41 14.07 6.21 -16.31
CA PRO A 41 13.63 6.42 -17.70
C PRO A 41 14.25 7.74 -18.19
N GLU A 42 14.70 7.74 -19.46
CA GLU A 42 15.35 8.91 -20.08
C GLU A 42 14.50 10.18 -19.95
N ASN A 43 13.19 9.98 -19.82
CA ASN A 43 12.22 11.02 -19.53
C ASN A 43 11.59 10.76 -18.14
N PRO A 44 11.63 11.73 -17.19
CA PRO A 44 10.94 11.64 -15.90
C PRO A 44 9.45 11.28 -16.03
N ASP A 45 8.79 11.70 -17.11
CA ASP A 45 7.37 11.41 -17.37
C ASP A 45 7.11 9.93 -17.66
N ASP A 46 8.14 9.13 -17.95
CA ASP A 46 8.05 7.68 -18.11
C ASP A 46 8.23 6.91 -16.79
N MET A 47 8.40 7.61 -15.66
CA MET A 47 8.42 6.99 -14.34
C MET A 47 7.03 6.52 -13.97
N VAL A 48 6.87 5.20 -13.91
CA VAL A 48 5.60 4.56 -13.50
C VAL A 48 5.41 4.66 -11.99
N TYR A 49 6.52 4.76 -11.24
CA TYR A 49 6.50 4.80 -9.77
C TYR A 49 7.15 6.07 -9.26
N ASP A 50 6.53 6.69 -8.27
CA ASP A 50 7.08 7.84 -7.56
C ASP A 50 7.19 7.54 -6.06
N PHE A 51 7.88 8.41 -5.32
CA PHE A 51 8.23 8.18 -3.93
C PHE A 51 8.13 9.49 -3.14
N LEU A 52 7.23 9.51 -2.18
CA LEU A 52 7.12 10.62 -1.24
C LEU A 52 7.96 10.29 0.00
N PRO A 53 8.88 11.21 0.43
CA PRO A 53 9.52 11.08 1.72
C PRO A 53 8.51 11.29 2.84
N GLU A 54 8.58 10.46 3.89
CA GLU A 54 7.79 10.64 5.09
C GLU A 54 8.68 11.08 6.26
N GLU A 55 8.14 11.98 7.10
CA GLU A 55 8.78 12.35 8.35
C GLU A 55 8.53 11.26 9.38
N CYS A 56 9.59 10.56 9.75
CA CYS A 56 9.58 9.53 10.77
C CYS A 56 10.34 9.96 12.02
N GLY A 57 10.20 9.18 13.08
CA GLY A 57 10.93 9.39 14.32
C GLY A 57 12.45 9.23 14.17
N ASP A 58 13.20 9.56 15.22
CA ASP A 58 14.65 9.46 15.24
C ASP A 58 15.13 8.03 14.91
N GLY A 59 15.93 7.88 13.84
CA GLY A 59 16.50 6.60 13.42
C GLY A 59 15.63 5.78 12.47
N GLU A 60 14.55 6.36 11.95
CA GLU A 60 13.71 5.79 10.92
C GLU A 60 13.79 6.61 9.64
N ASP A 61 13.93 5.92 8.50
CA ASP A 61 13.78 6.49 7.16
C ASP A 61 12.52 5.90 6.53
N ALA A 62 11.61 6.71 6.01
CA ALA A 62 10.41 6.24 5.35
C ALA A 62 10.15 6.90 4.00
N ILE A 63 9.48 6.13 3.14
CA ILE A 63 8.94 6.60 1.86
C ILE A 63 7.57 5.98 1.65
N VAL A 64 6.72 6.66 0.86
CA VAL A 64 5.54 6.05 0.25
C VAL A 64 5.82 5.84 -1.22
N ALA A 65 5.72 4.59 -1.69
CA ALA A 65 5.85 4.23 -3.09
C ALA A 65 4.47 4.14 -3.74
N TYR A 66 4.28 4.75 -4.90
CA TYR A 66 3.00 4.76 -5.60
C TYR A 66 3.16 4.76 -7.13
N GLU A 67 2.12 4.35 -7.82
CA GLU A 67 2.02 4.36 -9.29
C GLU A 67 1.13 5.53 -9.71
N TYR A 68 1.62 6.36 -10.63
CA TYR A 68 0.94 7.56 -11.06
C TYR A 68 -0.44 7.24 -11.66
N ASN A 69 -1.46 8.00 -11.28
CA ASN A 69 -2.87 7.83 -11.68
C ASN A 69 -3.53 6.48 -11.33
N GLU A 70 -2.83 5.55 -10.65
CA GLU A 70 -3.38 4.23 -10.34
C GLU A 70 -3.40 3.89 -8.85
N SER A 71 -2.51 4.49 -8.07
CA SER A 71 -2.46 4.29 -6.63
C SER A 71 -3.57 5.05 -5.89
N ALA A 72 -4.11 4.43 -4.85
CA ALA A 72 -5.08 5.04 -3.95
C ALA A 72 -4.46 5.47 -2.62
N THR A 73 -3.55 4.66 -2.08
CA THR A 73 -2.92 4.87 -0.77
C THR A 73 -1.41 4.82 -0.83
N GLY A 74 -0.86 4.29 -1.91
CA GLY A 74 0.55 3.94 -1.98
C GLY A 74 0.93 2.79 -1.05
N VAL A 75 2.22 2.54 -0.97
CA VAL A 75 2.87 1.54 -0.12
C VAL A 75 3.85 2.26 0.79
N GLU A 76 3.56 2.28 2.08
CA GLU A 76 4.49 2.79 3.08
C GLU A 76 5.66 1.82 3.27
N VAL A 77 6.88 2.34 3.25
CA VAL A 77 8.11 1.57 3.42
C VAL A 77 8.97 2.26 4.47
N VAL A 78 9.15 1.64 5.62
CA VAL A 78 9.88 2.19 6.76
C VAL A 78 11.12 1.35 7.03
N TYR A 79 12.30 1.98 7.08
CA TYR A 79 13.53 1.34 7.51
C TYR A 79 13.88 1.73 8.94
N GLU A 80 14.06 0.75 9.80
CA GLU A 80 14.49 0.93 11.18
C GLU A 80 15.98 0.56 11.32
N GLU A 81 16.83 1.54 11.62
CA GLU A 81 18.26 1.35 11.70
C GLU A 81 18.66 0.42 12.85
N ALA A 82 17.99 0.52 14.00
CA ALA A 82 18.34 -0.26 15.20
C ALA A 82 18.18 -1.78 15.01
N SER A 83 17.15 -2.20 14.29
CA SER A 83 16.85 -3.62 14.00
C SER A 83 17.36 -4.09 12.63
N HIS A 84 17.86 -3.18 11.80
CA HIS A 84 18.19 -3.44 10.39
C HIS A 84 17.04 -4.11 9.65
N SER A 85 15.84 -3.60 9.86
CA SER A 85 14.61 -4.12 9.26
C SER A 85 13.92 -3.11 8.38
N LEU A 86 13.23 -3.62 7.37
CA LEU A 86 12.40 -2.86 6.47
C LEU A 86 10.95 -3.35 6.63
N THR A 87 10.08 -2.45 7.02
CA THR A 87 8.64 -2.74 7.17
C THR A 87 7.88 -2.13 6.02
N PHE A 88 6.97 -2.90 5.47
CA PHE A 88 6.04 -2.51 4.41
C PHE A 88 4.64 -2.53 4.97
N SER A 89 3.91 -1.44 4.79
CA SER A 89 2.49 -1.34 5.17
C SER A 89 1.63 -1.12 3.94
N LEU A 90 0.47 -1.75 3.92
CA LEU A 90 -0.48 -1.69 2.82
C LEU A 90 -1.90 -1.51 3.36
N SER A 91 -2.52 -0.38 3.06
CA SER A 91 -3.85 0.00 3.53
C SER A 91 -4.94 -0.98 3.08
N HIS A 92 -6.02 -1.04 3.83
CA HIS A 92 -7.27 -1.72 3.44
C HIS A 92 -7.92 -1.09 2.22
N TRP A 93 -7.64 0.19 1.95
CA TRP A 93 -8.12 0.95 0.81
C TRP A 93 -7.20 0.89 -0.41
N ALA A 94 -6.07 0.21 -0.28
CA ALA A 94 -5.09 0.07 -1.35
C ALA A 94 -5.73 -0.40 -2.67
N SER A 95 -5.35 0.25 -3.75
CA SER A 95 -5.74 -0.13 -5.11
C SER A 95 -5.04 -1.43 -5.55
N ASP A 96 -5.40 -1.94 -6.71
CA ASP A 96 -4.69 -3.08 -7.28
C ASP A 96 -3.27 -2.70 -7.70
N ALA A 97 -3.03 -1.44 -8.08
CA ALA A 97 -1.70 -0.90 -8.34
C ALA A 97 -0.83 -0.91 -7.08
N ASP A 98 -1.37 -0.43 -5.95
CA ASP A 98 -0.67 -0.47 -4.66
C ASP A 98 -0.25 -1.90 -4.28
N VAL A 99 -1.12 -2.89 -4.51
CA VAL A 99 -0.81 -4.31 -4.25
C VAL A 99 0.32 -4.81 -5.16
N ARG A 100 0.30 -4.45 -6.46
CA ARG A 100 1.36 -4.81 -7.42
C ARG A 100 2.71 -4.21 -7.03
N ILE A 101 2.75 -2.91 -6.69
CA ILE A 101 3.96 -2.23 -6.20
C ILE A 101 4.49 -2.92 -4.95
N TYR A 102 3.64 -3.18 -3.98
CA TYR A 102 3.98 -3.87 -2.74
C TYR A 102 4.70 -5.19 -3.00
N THR A 103 4.11 -6.04 -3.86
CA THR A 103 4.68 -7.33 -4.24
C THR A 103 6.03 -7.16 -4.95
N LYS A 104 6.12 -6.20 -5.88
CA LYS A 104 7.37 -5.91 -6.62
C LYS A 104 8.49 -5.47 -5.69
N ILE A 105 8.25 -4.50 -4.81
CA ILE A 105 9.26 -3.96 -3.91
C ILE A 105 9.77 -5.06 -2.97
N VAL A 106 8.88 -5.78 -2.30
CA VAL A 106 9.23 -6.85 -1.37
C VAL A 106 10.12 -7.88 -2.06
N ASN A 107 9.71 -8.36 -3.23
CA ASN A 107 10.48 -9.37 -3.97
C ASN A 107 11.81 -8.82 -4.53
N ALA A 108 11.87 -7.56 -4.93
CA ALA A 108 13.10 -6.91 -5.37
C ALA A 108 14.15 -6.82 -4.24
N VAL A 109 13.72 -6.42 -3.04
CA VAL A 109 14.59 -6.39 -1.85
C VAL A 109 15.12 -7.77 -1.52
N LEU A 110 14.26 -8.79 -1.50
CA LEU A 110 14.69 -10.18 -1.23
C LEU A 110 15.66 -10.70 -2.28
N LYS A 111 15.46 -10.36 -3.55
CA LYS A 111 16.37 -10.74 -4.65
C LYS A 111 17.76 -10.12 -4.47
N LYS A 112 17.82 -8.86 -4.05
CA LYS A 112 19.11 -8.14 -3.80
C LYS A 112 19.78 -8.59 -2.49
N HIS A 113 18.99 -9.04 -1.52
CA HIS A 113 19.46 -9.46 -0.20
C HIS A 113 19.08 -10.92 0.11
N PRO A 114 19.68 -11.93 -0.52
CA PRO A 114 19.25 -13.33 -0.41
C PRO A 114 19.43 -13.94 0.99
N ARG A 115 20.13 -13.25 1.90
CA ARG A 115 20.26 -13.65 3.32
C ARG A 115 19.19 -13.02 4.22
N ALA A 116 18.48 -12.02 3.73
CA ALA A 116 17.37 -11.40 4.45
C ALA A 116 16.18 -12.37 4.53
N ARG A 117 15.32 -12.15 5.52
CA ARG A 117 14.17 -13.00 5.80
C ARG A 117 12.90 -12.16 5.83
N LEU A 118 11.87 -12.62 5.14
CA LEU A 118 10.55 -11.99 5.08
C LEU A 118 9.62 -12.60 6.11
N TYR A 119 8.94 -11.76 6.86
CA TYR A 119 7.92 -12.17 7.84
C TYR A 119 6.59 -11.48 7.57
N ALA A 120 5.49 -12.25 7.61
CA ALA A 120 4.13 -11.77 7.75
C ALA A 120 3.71 -11.99 9.20
N HIS A 121 3.64 -10.94 10.01
CA HIS A 121 3.56 -11.03 11.46
C HIS A 121 4.72 -11.88 12.03
N TYR A 122 4.47 -13.13 12.39
CA TYR A 122 5.49 -14.06 12.93
C TYR A 122 5.76 -15.24 11.98
N GLU A 123 5.10 -15.30 10.83
CA GLU A 123 5.25 -16.39 9.86
C GLU A 123 6.35 -16.05 8.85
N LEU A 124 7.32 -16.95 8.71
CA LEU A 124 8.40 -16.83 7.73
C LEU A 124 7.84 -17.13 6.34
N LEU A 125 8.03 -16.19 5.43
CA LEU A 125 7.72 -16.34 4.01
C LEU A 125 9.00 -16.43 3.18
N LYS A 126 8.92 -17.02 1.99
CA LYS A 126 10.04 -17.07 1.05
C LYS A 126 10.04 -15.87 0.09
N VAL A 127 8.92 -15.69 -0.58
CA VAL A 127 8.64 -14.62 -1.55
C VAL A 127 7.12 -14.39 -1.57
N LEU A 128 6.70 -13.28 -2.16
CA LEU A 128 5.28 -13.07 -2.51
C LEU A 128 5.04 -13.60 -3.92
N THR A 129 3.97 -14.35 -4.07
CA THR A 129 3.54 -14.98 -5.34
C THR A 129 2.36 -14.22 -5.95
N GLU A 130 2.05 -14.48 -7.22
CA GLU A 130 0.83 -13.99 -7.85
C GLU A 130 -0.45 -14.43 -7.11
N ASP A 131 -0.44 -15.62 -6.48
CA ASP A 131 -1.57 -16.08 -5.68
C ASP A 131 -1.71 -15.26 -4.38
N ASP A 132 -0.61 -14.82 -3.79
CA ASP A 132 -0.64 -13.92 -2.63
C ASP A 132 -1.19 -12.55 -3.04
N GLU A 133 -0.78 -12.02 -4.19
CA GLU A 133 -1.30 -10.79 -4.76
C GLU A 133 -2.81 -10.85 -4.99
N LYS A 134 -3.30 -11.90 -5.66
CA LYS A 134 -4.75 -12.14 -5.86
C LYS A 134 -5.51 -12.21 -4.54
N LYS A 135 -4.95 -12.86 -3.51
CA LYS A 135 -5.54 -12.92 -2.16
C LYS A 135 -5.59 -11.55 -1.49
N MET A 136 -4.53 -10.76 -1.62
CA MET A 136 -4.49 -9.39 -1.09
C MET A 136 -5.59 -8.51 -1.71
N ILE A 137 -5.75 -8.57 -3.04
CA ILE A 137 -6.80 -7.84 -3.77
C ILE A 137 -8.20 -8.31 -3.32
N ALA A 138 -8.42 -9.63 -3.28
CA ALA A 138 -9.71 -10.20 -2.87
C ALA A 138 -10.08 -9.84 -1.42
N ASN A 139 -9.10 -9.81 -0.51
CA ASN A 139 -9.31 -9.43 0.87
C ASN A 139 -9.75 -7.97 1.00
N ARG A 140 -9.13 -7.05 0.24
CA ARG A 140 -9.50 -5.64 0.23
C ARG A 140 -10.89 -5.42 -0.34
N LEU A 141 -11.23 -6.08 -1.42
CA LEU A 141 -12.59 -6.05 -1.96
C LEU A 141 -13.61 -6.57 -0.93
N SER A 142 -13.27 -7.65 -0.21
CA SER A 142 -14.12 -8.21 0.84
C SER A 142 -14.30 -7.25 2.03
N TYR A 143 -13.27 -6.47 2.36
CA TYR A 143 -13.35 -5.42 3.37
C TYR A 143 -14.35 -4.33 2.97
N VAL A 144 -14.21 -3.79 1.75
CA VAL A 144 -15.13 -2.78 1.22
C VAL A 144 -16.57 -3.28 1.19
N LYS A 145 -16.81 -4.52 0.74
CA LYS A 145 -18.15 -5.15 0.76
C LYS A 145 -18.76 -5.22 2.17
N ARG A 146 -17.94 -5.46 3.20
CA ARG A 146 -18.43 -5.45 4.59
C ARG A 146 -18.84 -4.06 5.03
N LEU A 147 -18.02 -3.05 4.74
CA LEU A 147 -18.36 -1.66 5.07
C LEU A 147 -19.66 -1.21 4.39
N LEU A 148 -19.86 -1.53 3.13
CA LEU A 148 -21.10 -1.22 2.41
C LEU A 148 -22.35 -1.84 3.04
N LYS A 149 -22.20 -2.97 3.76
CA LYS A 149 -23.32 -3.62 4.47
C LYS A 149 -23.65 -2.96 5.81
N THR A 150 -22.75 -2.23 6.42
CA THR A 150 -22.99 -1.58 7.73
C THR A 150 -23.98 -0.44 7.65
N LYS A 151 -24.17 0.16 6.45
CA LYS A 151 -24.97 1.36 6.20
C LYS A 151 -24.52 2.61 6.96
N GLU A 152 -23.35 2.55 7.58
CA GLU A 152 -22.73 3.65 8.31
C GLU A 152 -21.84 4.49 7.40
N GLY A 153 -21.33 5.60 7.90
CA GLY A 153 -20.25 6.34 7.26
C GLY A 153 -18.91 5.68 7.55
N PHE A 154 -17.96 5.88 6.68
CA PHE A 154 -16.57 5.45 6.86
C PHE A 154 -15.61 6.46 6.24
N THR A 155 -14.39 6.49 6.74
CA THR A 155 -13.30 7.30 6.19
C THR A 155 -12.37 6.39 5.39
N MET A 156 -11.97 6.87 4.22
CA MET A 156 -10.96 6.26 3.37
C MET A 156 -9.71 7.13 3.47
N GLU A 157 -8.68 6.62 4.13
CA GLU A 157 -7.37 7.26 4.22
C GLU A 157 -6.63 7.05 2.91
N GLY A 158 -6.19 8.14 2.29
CA GLY A 158 -5.62 8.12 0.95
C GLY A 158 -4.23 8.71 0.86
N LEU A 159 -3.64 8.63 -0.33
CA LEU A 159 -2.29 9.11 -0.61
C LEU A 159 -2.18 10.65 -0.48
N PHE A 160 -3.15 11.36 -1.02
CA PHE A 160 -3.16 12.84 -1.05
C PHE A 160 -4.23 13.45 -0.16
N SER A 161 -5.30 12.73 0.13
CA SER A 161 -6.39 13.22 0.96
C SER A 161 -7.26 12.10 1.52
N ASP A 162 -7.82 12.36 2.69
CA ASP A 162 -8.81 11.49 3.30
C ASP A 162 -10.22 11.88 2.88
N PHE A 163 -11.07 10.90 2.63
CA PHE A 163 -12.45 11.11 2.26
C PHE A 163 -13.42 10.39 3.19
N THR A 164 -14.37 11.13 3.74
CA THR A 164 -15.44 10.56 4.55
C THR A 164 -16.72 10.44 3.73
N LEU A 165 -17.24 9.24 3.59
CA LEU A 165 -18.45 8.94 2.85
C LEU A 165 -19.53 8.33 3.75
N LYS A 166 -20.79 8.61 3.44
CA LYS A 166 -21.94 7.89 3.99
C LYS A 166 -22.48 6.93 2.94
N VAL A 167 -22.68 5.67 3.31
CA VAL A 167 -23.19 4.64 2.38
C VAL A 167 -24.50 5.06 1.71
N ALA A 168 -25.36 5.80 2.45
CA ALA A 168 -26.61 6.31 1.91
C ALA A 168 -26.45 7.31 0.75
N HIS A 169 -25.27 7.88 0.56
CA HIS A 169 -24.99 8.82 -0.55
C HIS A 169 -24.37 8.12 -1.77
N LEU A 170 -24.02 6.86 -1.66
CA LEU A 170 -23.50 6.09 -2.79
C LEU A 170 -24.64 5.73 -3.77
N ARG A 171 -24.32 5.77 -5.05
CA ARG A 171 -25.26 5.28 -6.06
C ARG A 171 -25.53 3.78 -5.85
N PRO A 172 -26.79 3.33 -5.87
CA PRO A 172 -27.07 1.91 -5.82
C PRO A 172 -26.52 1.22 -7.08
N ALA A 173 -25.87 0.07 -6.87
CA ALA A 173 -25.41 -0.79 -7.95
C ALA A 173 -26.19 -2.12 -7.96
N PRO A 174 -26.21 -2.84 -9.09
CA PRO A 174 -26.94 -4.12 -9.21
C PRO A 174 -26.54 -5.16 -8.18
N THR A 175 -25.29 -5.17 -7.77
CA THR A 175 -24.76 -6.05 -6.72
C THR A 175 -23.80 -5.31 -5.81
N VAL A 176 -23.60 -5.81 -4.57
CA VAL A 176 -22.61 -5.26 -3.64
C VAL A 176 -21.19 -5.42 -4.17
N ASP A 177 -20.95 -6.38 -5.03
CA ASP A 177 -19.65 -6.61 -5.67
C ASP A 177 -19.29 -5.50 -6.64
N ILE A 178 -20.24 -5.15 -7.49
CA ILE A 178 -20.11 -4.03 -8.44
C ILE A 178 -19.93 -2.72 -7.66
N GLN A 179 -20.78 -2.47 -6.65
CA GLN A 179 -20.70 -1.26 -5.84
C GLN A 179 -19.34 -1.11 -5.13
N ALA A 180 -18.78 -2.21 -4.61
CA ALA A 180 -17.46 -2.20 -3.97
C ALA A 180 -16.34 -1.89 -4.96
N LEU A 181 -16.40 -2.43 -6.17
CA LEU A 181 -15.43 -2.16 -7.22
C LEU A 181 -15.51 -0.71 -7.69
N GLU A 182 -16.73 -0.20 -7.94
CA GLU A 182 -16.95 1.19 -8.33
C GLU A 182 -16.44 2.16 -7.26
N LEU A 183 -16.66 1.86 -5.97
CA LEU A 183 -16.19 2.69 -4.86
C LEU A 183 -14.66 2.74 -4.82
N ARG A 184 -13.97 1.62 -5.01
CA ARG A 184 -12.50 1.58 -5.07
C ARG A 184 -11.96 2.41 -6.24
N ASN A 185 -12.52 2.23 -7.43
CA ASN A 185 -12.11 3.00 -8.61
C ASN A 185 -12.39 4.50 -8.45
N MET A 186 -13.54 4.85 -7.86
CA MET A 186 -13.87 6.23 -7.52
C MET A 186 -12.84 6.81 -6.55
N PHE A 187 -12.41 6.05 -5.55
CA PHE A 187 -11.44 6.51 -4.57
C PHE A 187 -10.08 6.82 -5.20
N VAL A 188 -9.58 5.97 -6.12
CA VAL A 188 -8.40 6.28 -6.92
C VAL A 188 -8.57 7.61 -7.65
N GLY A 189 -9.65 7.80 -8.40
CA GLY A 189 -9.89 9.05 -9.11
C GLY A 189 -9.96 10.29 -8.19
N MET A 190 -10.54 10.14 -6.99
CA MET A 190 -10.61 11.23 -6.01
C MET A 190 -9.22 11.62 -5.48
N GLN A 191 -8.30 10.66 -5.30
CA GLN A 191 -6.93 10.95 -4.88
C GLN A 191 -6.21 11.85 -5.90
N TRP A 192 -6.29 11.50 -7.18
CA TRP A 192 -5.60 12.24 -8.23
C TRP A 192 -6.22 13.61 -8.51
N GLN A 193 -7.54 13.75 -8.36
CA GLN A 193 -8.18 15.07 -8.37
C GLN A 193 -7.74 15.94 -7.18
N ALA A 194 -7.53 15.36 -6.00
CA ALA A 194 -7.06 16.11 -4.85
C ALA A 194 -5.62 16.59 -5.05
N GLU A 195 -4.73 15.79 -5.65
CA GLU A 195 -3.38 16.19 -6.01
C GLU A 195 -3.37 17.37 -6.97
N GLU A 196 -4.13 17.29 -8.08
CA GLU A 196 -4.23 18.39 -9.07
C GLU A 196 -4.71 19.71 -8.46
N MET A 197 -5.51 19.67 -7.40
CA MET A 197 -6.00 20.87 -6.72
C MET A 197 -4.97 21.51 -5.78
N THR A 198 -3.92 20.78 -5.42
CA THR A 198 -2.87 21.23 -4.47
C THR A 198 -1.61 21.74 -5.17
N GLN A 199 -1.47 21.50 -6.46
CA GLN A 199 -0.42 22.05 -7.33
C GLN A 199 -0.80 23.43 -7.87
#